data_f808c860ab29078047a42b351571f71b
#
_entry.id   f808c860ab29078047a42b351571f71b
#
_cell.length_a   1.000
_cell.length_b   1.000
_cell.length_c   1.000
_cell.angle_alpha   90.00
_cell.angle_beta   90.00
_cell.angle_gamma   90.00
#
_symmetry.space_group_name_H-M   'P 1'
#
loop_
_entity.id
_entity.type
_entity.pdbx_description
1 polymer ?
#
loop_
_entity_poly.entity_id
_entity_poly.type
_entity_poly.pdbx_seq_one_letter_code
_entity_poly.pdbx_strand_id
1 'polypeptide(L)'
;MIRITVPATSANLGIGYDTLGMAVSLYSHFTFDRAETLTITGCPEQFQNEDNLVYESFVNALAEWGEKTFPVSIDISTEVPVARGLGSSSTCVVAGIMGAAALTGHTVTREELVAIATAVEGHPDNVAPAILGAAVCSFTPEGELPRCLRYEVSKRLRFITIIPPYEVHTSDARKVVPQEVPLSTAVWQMGRIAGLTRG
;
A
#
# COMPACT_ATOMS: atom_id res chain seq x y z
N MET A 1 0.64 -16.82 16.97
CA MET A 1 -0.08 -16.65 15.68
C MET A 1 -0.79 -15.31 15.67
N ILE A 2 -0.50 -14.46 14.71
CA ILE A 2 -1.05 -13.11 14.53
C ILE A 2 -1.65 -13.02 13.13
N ARG A 3 -2.90 -12.57 13.03
CA ARG A 3 -3.56 -12.37 11.74
C ARG A 3 -3.70 -10.89 11.43
N ILE A 4 -3.24 -10.49 10.26
CA ILE A 4 -3.32 -9.13 9.72
C ILE A 4 -4.20 -9.15 8.47
N THR A 5 -5.12 -8.21 8.40
CA THR A 5 -6.03 -8.07 7.25
C THR A 5 -5.83 -6.68 6.66
N VAL A 6 -5.50 -6.61 5.38
CA VAL A 6 -5.22 -5.36 4.67
C VAL A 6 -6.17 -5.23 3.48
N PRO A 7 -6.88 -4.11 3.31
CA PRO A 7 -7.76 -3.91 2.17
C PRO A 7 -6.95 -3.64 0.89
N ALA A 8 -7.48 -4.05 -0.23
CA ALA A 8 -7.06 -3.59 -1.54
C ALA A 8 -7.29 -2.09 -1.69
N THR A 9 -6.59 -1.47 -2.62
CA THR A 9 -6.68 -0.04 -2.87
C THR A 9 -6.72 0.26 -4.36
N SER A 10 -7.40 1.35 -4.72
CA SER A 10 -7.33 1.93 -6.05
C SER A 10 -6.69 3.30 -5.95
N ALA A 11 -5.57 3.49 -6.64
CA ALA A 11 -4.80 4.72 -6.63
C ALA A 11 -5.18 5.65 -7.80
N ASN A 12 -4.66 6.86 -7.75
CA ASN A 12 -4.81 7.91 -8.76
C ASN A 12 -6.23 8.46 -8.94
N LEU A 13 -7.26 7.67 -8.81
CA LEU A 13 -8.68 8.02 -8.95
C LEU A 13 -8.96 8.96 -10.13
N GLY A 14 -8.25 8.74 -11.25
CA GLY A 14 -8.33 9.51 -12.50
C GLY A 14 -7.52 10.80 -12.49
N ILE A 15 -7.76 11.70 -11.55
CA ILE A 15 -7.16 13.05 -11.54
C ILE A 15 -6.13 13.26 -10.42
N GLY A 16 -5.94 12.33 -9.52
CA GLY A 16 -5.05 12.46 -8.38
C GLY A 16 -3.79 11.61 -8.51
N TYR A 17 -3.08 11.72 -9.64
CA TYR A 17 -1.87 10.95 -9.88
C TYR A 17 -0.86 11.07 -8.72
N ASP A 18 -0.41 9.92 -8.19
CA ASP A 18 0.48 9.79 -7.03
C ASP A 18 0.00 10.49 -5.74
N THR A 19 -1.29 10.87 -5.67
CA THR A 19 -1.84 11.68 -4.58
C THR A 19 -3.11 11.08 -3.99
N LEU A 20 -4.05 10.66 -4.83
CA LEU A 20 -5.35 10.16 -4.39
C LEU A 20 -5.39 8.63 -4.42
N GLY A 21 -5.87 8.05 -3.35
CA GLY A 21 -6.15 6.62 -3.28
C GLY A 21 -7.39 6.32 -2.46
N MET A 22 -7.94 5.13 -2.63
CA MET A 22 -9.12 4.69 -1.90
C MET A 22 -9.01 3.21 -1.55
N ALA A 23 -9.33 2.86 -0.32
CA ALA A 23 -9.50 1.47 0.09
C ALA A 23 -10.81 0.91 -0.46
N VAL A 24 -10.77 -0.32 -0.92
CA VAL A 24 -11.94 -1.06 -1.41
C VAL A 24 -12.17 -2.33 -0.57
N SER A 25 -13.40 -2.85 -0.57
CA SER A 25 -13.79 -4.00 0.25
C SER A 25 -13.40 -5.35 -0.40
N LEU A 26 -12.14 -5.49 -0.74
CA LEU A 26 -11.46 -6.70 -1.14
C LEU A 26 -10.23 -6.82 -0.25
N TYR A 27 -9.86 -8.00 0.24
CA TYR A 27 -8.88 -8.10 1.31
C TYR A 27 -7.80 -9.14 1.02
N SER A 28 -6.61 -8.85 1.55
CA SER A 28 -5.55 -9.84 1.75
C SER A 28 -5.42 -10.13 3.24
N HIS A 29 -5.22 -11.39 3.57
CA HIS A 29 -5.02 -11.88 4.93
C HIS A 29 -3.63 -12.48 5.03
N PHE A 30 -2.92 -12.11 6.09
CA PHE A 30 -1.57 -12.58 6.36
C PHE A 30 -1.53 -13.11 7.78
N THR A 31 -0.97 -14.31 7.96
CA THR A 31 -0.79 -14.90 9.28
C THR A 31 0.70 -15.00 9.57
N PHE A 32 1.13 -14.47 10.72
CA PHE A 32 2.51 -14.48 11.16
C PHE A 32 2.66 -15.28 12.43
N ASP A 33 3.74 -16.07 12.52
CA ASP A 33 4.16 -16.72 13.75
C ASP A 33 5.69 -16.80 13.83
N ARG A 34 6.26 -16.87 15.01
CA ARG A 34 7.70 -17.17 15.17
C ARG A 34 7.96 -18.60 14.72
N ALA A 35 9.07 -18.84 14.04
CA ALA A 35 9.46 -20.15 13.53
C ALA A 35 10.94 -20.42 13.76
N GLU A 36 11.38 -21.64 13.53
CA GLU A 36 12.81 -21.99 13.56
C GLU A 36 13.53 -21.60 12.26
N THR A 37 12.80 -21.60 11.14
CA THR A 37 13.29 -21.21 9.81
C THR A 37 12.24 -20.37 9.11
N LEU A 38 12.64 -19.55 8.14
CA LEU A 38 11.71 -18.82 7.27
C LEU A 38 10.84 -19.81 6.51
N THR A 39 9.53 -19.62 6.60
CA THR A 39 8.54 -20.38 5.83
C THR A 39 7.48 -19.43 5.30
N ILE A 40 7.25 -19.42 3.99
CA ILE A 40 6.23 -18.60 3.34
C ILE A 40 5.33 -19.51 2.52
N THR A 41 4.02 -19.42 2.73
CA THR A 41 2.99 -20.24 2.06
C THR A 41 1.87 -19.37 1.51
N GLY A 42 1.00 -19.96 0.68
CA GLY A 42 -0.17 -19.26 0.13
C GLY A 42 0.13 -18.30 -1.03
N CYS A 43 1.37 -18.33 -1.57
CA CYS A 43 1.76 -17.60 -2.76
C CYS A 43 2.50 -18.54 -3.75
N PRO A 44 2.73 -18.12 -5.02
CA PRO A 44 3.50 -18.91 -5.97
C PRO A 44 4.89 -19.28 -5.43
N GLU A 45 5.38 -20.48 -5.77
CA GLU A 45 6.62 -21.04 -5.23
C GLU A 45 7.83 -20.12 -5.41
N GLN A 46 7.89 -19.42 -6.53
CA GLN A 46 8.96 -18.45 -6.82
C GLN A 46 9.03 -17.27 -5.82
N PHE A 47 7.97 -17.03 -5.05
CA PHE A 47 7.90 -15.99 -4.00
C PHE A 47 7.95 -16.58 -2.59
N GLN A 48 8.19 -17.88 -2.41
CA GLN A 48 8.31 -18.52 -1.10
C GLN A 48 9.76 -18.48 -0.57
N ASN A 49 10.39 -17.32 -0.64
CA ASN A 49 11.78 -17.10 -0.27
C ASN A 49 11.99 -15.68 0.31
N GLU A 50 13.23 -15.31 0.55
CA GLU A 50 13.62 -14.04 1.15
C GLU A 50 13.27 -12.80 0.28
N ASP A 51 13.09 -12.96 -1.03
CA ASP A 51 12.67 -11.89 -1.96
C ASP A 51 11.15 -11.64 -1.93
N ASN A 52 10.42 -12.29 -1.03
CA ASN A 52 9.01 -12.04 -0.85
C ASN A 52 8.76 -10.65 -0.24
N LEU A 53 7.97 -9.82 -0.90
CA LEU A 53 7.75 -8.43 -0.50
C LEU A 53 7.18 -8.29 0.93
N VAL A 54 6.40 -9.27 1.41
CA VAL A 54 5.92 -9.29 2.81
C VAL A 54 7.10 -9.45 3.76
N TYR A 55 8.01 -10.38 3.45
CA TYR A 55 9.17 -10.65 4.27
C TYR A 55 10.21 -9.51 4.18
N GLU A 56 10.48 -8.98 2.99
CA GLU A 56 11.34 -7.79 2.84
C GLU A 56 10.83 -6.62 3.68
N SER A 57 9.52 -6.35 3.63
CA SER A 57 8.91 -5.28 4.41
C SER A 57 8.95 -5.55 5.91
N PHE A 58 8.83 -6.81 6.32
CA PHE A 58 9.01 -7.26 7.70
C PHE A 58 10.44 -6.98 8.19
N VAL A 59 11.45 -7.35 7.41
CA VAL A 59 12.87 -7.13 7.74
C VAL A 59 13.22 -5.64 7.76
N ASN A 60 12.73 -4.88 6.79
CA ASN A 60 12.94 -3.43 6.73
C ASN A 60 12.37 -2.71 7.97
N ALA A 61 11.19 -3.11 8.41
CA ALA A 61 10.59 -2.54 9.63
C ALA A 61 11.41 -2.88 10.89
N LEU A 62 11.89 -4.11 11.02
CA LEU A 62 12.78 -4.50 12.11
C LEU A 62 14.07 -3.66 12.11
N ALA A 63 14.67 -3.47 10.94
CA ALA A 63 15.90 -2.67 10.78
C ALA A 63 15.65 -1.19 11.17
N GLU A 64 14.53 -0.61 10.76
CA GLU A 64 14.13 0.76 11.12
C GLU A 64 14.02 0.93 12.65
N TRP A 65 13.54 -0.08 13.36
CA TRP A 65 13.43 -0.05 14.82
C TRP A 65 14.69 -0.53 15.56
N GLY A 66 15.78 -0.86 14.85
CA GLY A 66 17.01 -1.40 15.44
C GLY A 66 16.86 -2.81 16.01
N GLU A 67 15.83 -3.53 15.61
CA GLU A 67 15.57 -4.90 16.02
C GLU A 67 16.34 -5.91 15.16
N LYS A 68 16.71 -7.05 15.74
CA LYS A 68 17.35 -8.13 15.00
C LYS A 68 16.31 -8.93 14.23
N THR A 69 16.63 -9.27 13.00
CA THR A 69 15.84 -10.21 12.20
C THR A 69 15.83 -11.60 12.87
N PHE A 70 14.68 -12.24 12.83
CA PHE A 70 14.46 -13.59 13.34
C PHE A 70 13.58 -14.39 12.36
N PRO A 71 13.68 -15.74 12.36
CA PRO A 71 12.86 -16.57 11.50
C PRO A 71 11.37 -16.45 11.80
N VAL A 72 10.56 -16.42 10.75
CA VAL A 72 9.11 -16.24 10.81
C VAL A 72 8.40 -17.18 9.83
N SER A 73 7.22 -17.66 10.21
CA SER A 73 6.28 -18.30 9.31
C SER A 73 5.25 -17.26 8.84
N ILE A 74 5.03 -17.17 7.54
CA ILE A 74 4.08 -16.27 6.90
C ILE A 74 3.15 -17.09 6.01
N ASP A 75 1.84 -17.05 6.28
CA ASP A 75 0.83 -17.62 5.41
C ASP A 75 0.01 -16.52 4.78
N ILE A 76 -0.14 -16.55 3.44
CA ILE A 76 -0.75 -15.52 2.62
C ILE A 76 -2.04 -16.07 2.02
N SER A 77 -3.17 -15.43 2.31
CA SER A 77 -4.46 -15.71 1.68
C SER A 77 -5.04 -14.42 1.11
N THR A 78 -5.10 -14.30 -0.20
CA THR A 78 -5.49 -13.04 -0.85
C THR A 78 -6.57 -13.25 -1.91
N GLU A 79 -7.54 -12.32 -1.92
CA GLU A 79 -8.51 -12.15 -3.00
C GLU A 79 -8.05 -11.03 -3.97
N VAL A 80 -6.97 -10.31 -3.63
CA VAL A 80 -6.48 -9.16 -4.41
C VAL A 80 -5.61 -9.66 -5.56
N PRO A 81 -6.01 -9.46 -6.82
CA PRO A 81 -5.24 -9.93 -7.95
C PRO A 81 -3.94 -9.14 -8.13
N VAL A 82 -2.86 -9.88 -8.39
CA VAL A 82 -1.52 -9.30 -8.59
C VAL A 82 -1.46 -8.50 -9.89
N ALA A 83 -0.79 -7.35 -9.88
CA ALA A 83 -0.54 -6.49 -11.05
C ALA A 83 -1.82 -6.07 -11.82
N ARG A 84 -2.91 -5.80 -11.11
CA ARG A 84 -4.20 -5.36 -11.69
C ARG A 84 -4.65 -3.98 -11.19
N GLY A 85 -3.72 -3.17 -10.66
CA GLY A 85 -4.03 -1.83 -10.17
C GLY A 85 -4.87 -1.79 -8.88
N LEU A 86 -4.85 -2.87 -8.09
CA LEU A 86 -5.57 -2.98 -6.83
C LEU A 86 -4.68 -2.98 -5.58
N GLY A 87 -3.45 -2.47 -5.71
CA GLY A 87 -2.55 -2.30 -4.57
C GLY A 87 -2.11 -3.60 -3.91
N SER A 88 -1.94 -4.70 -4.68
CA SER A 88 -1.48 -5.99 -4.15
C SER A 88 -0.11 -5.86 -3.46
N SER A 89 0.84 -5.11 -4.04
CA SER A 89 2.14 -4.82 -3.41
C SER A 89 1.96 -4.10 -2.08
N SER A 90 1.14 -3.07 -2.06
CA SER A 90 0.89 -2.28 -0.84
C SER A 90 0.25 -3.11 0.28
N THR A 91 -0.60 -4.11 -0.05
CA THR A 91 -1.11 -5.05 0.99
C THR A 91 0.02 -5.87 1.60
N CYS A 92 1.00 -6.30 0.80
CA CYS A 92 2.18 -7.03 1.27
C CYS A 92 3.08 -6.15 2.14
N VAL A 93 3.36 -4.93 1.69
CA VAL A 93 4.20 -3.96 2.43
C VAL A 93 3.59 -3.66 3.81
N VAL A 94 2.32 -3.27 3.84
CA VAL A 94 1.63 -2.94 5.10
C VAL A 94 1.58 -4.14 6.04
N ALA A 95 1.28 -5.34 5.50
CA ALA A 95 1.22 -6.55 6.30
C ALA A 95 2.58 -6.92 6.89
N GLY A 96 3.68 -6.81 6.15
CA GLY A 96 5.03 -7.09 6.61
C GLY A 96 5.41 -6.21 7.80
N ILE A 97 5.21 -4.89 7.68
CA ILE A 97 5.51 -3.93 8.75
C ILE A 97 4.65 -4.21 9.99
N MET A 98 3.35 -4.42 9.82
CA MET A 98 2.45 -4.74 10.93
C MET A 98 2.77 -6.08 11.57
N GLY A 99 3.23 -7.07 10.79
CA GLY A 99 3.70 -8.37 11.28
C GLY A 99 4.93 -8.23 12.17
N ALA A 100 5.89 -7.41 11.75
CA ALA A 100 7.09 -7.10 12.53
C ALA A 100 6.72 -6.42 13.85
N ALA A 101 5.88 -5.38 13.82
CA ALA A 101 5.41 -4.68 15.00
C ALA A 101 4.72 -5.62 16.00
N ALA A 102 3.81 -6.46 15.51
CA ALA A 102 3.04 -7.35 16.35
C ALA A 102 3.88 -8.49 16.99
N LEU A 103 4.89 -9.02 16.26
CA LEU A 103 5.76 -10.09 16.79
C LEU A 103 6.85 -9.57 17.74
N THR A 104 7.24 -8.31 17.64
CA THR A 104 8.20 -7.68 18.56
C THR A 104 7.52 -6.97 19.74
N GLY A 105 6.22 -6.69 19.63
CA GLY A 105 5.49 -5.86 20.59
C GLY A 105 5.74 -4.37 20.41
N HIS A 106 6.32 -3.96 19.26
CA HIS A 106 6.54 -2.57 18.93
C HIS A 106 5.20 -1.86 18.69
N THR A 107 5.05 -0.68 19.29
CA THR A 107 3.86 0.15 19.07
C THR A 107 4.13 1.13 17.93
N VAL A 108 3.49 0.92 16.79
CA VAL A 108 3.63 1.77 15.62
C VAL A 108 2.39 2.67 15.48
N THR A 109 2.59 3.97 15.29
CA THR A 109 1.51 4.91 14.95
C THR A 109 1.10 4.76 13.48
N ARG A 110 -0.08 5.27 13.13
CA ARG A 110 -0.52 5.25 11.72
C ARG A 110 0.37 6.10 10.83
N GLU A 111 0.83 7.22 11.33
CA GLU A 111 1.73 8.14 10.65
C GLU A 111 3.09 7.48 10.37
N GLU A 112 3.65 6.82 11.36
CA GLU A 112 4.89 6.05 11.24
C GLU A 112 4.72 4.88 10.26
N LEU A 113 3.63 4.14 10.36
CA LEU A 113 3.33 3.04 9.44
C LEU A 113 3.23 3.52 7.98
N VAL A 114 2.57 4.66 7.74
CA VAL A 114 2.51 5.29 6.40
C VAL A 114 3.90 5.70 5.94
N ALA A 115 4.72 6.28 6.81
CA ALA A 115 6.07 6.72 6.45
C ALA A 115 6.96 5.54 6.03
N ILE A 116 7.03 4.48 6.85
CA ILE A 116 7.82 3.28 6.54
C ILE A 116 7.29 2.62 5.27
N ALA A 117 5.98 2.43 5.15
CA ALA A 117 5.37 1.82 3.98
C ALA A 117 5.60 2.63 2.69
N THR A 118 5.57 3.98 2.78
CA THR A 118 5.87 4.86 1.64
C THR A 118 7.33 4.77 1.22
N ALA A 119 8.26 4.64 2.18
CA ALA A 119 9.68 4.47 1.87
C ALA A 119 9.95 3.15 1.11
N VAL A 120 9.22 2.09 1.41
CA VAL A 120 9.31 0.80 0.70
C VAL A 120 8.65 0.85 -0.68
N GLU A 121 7.43 1.38 -0.77
CA GLU A 121 6.63 1.40 -2.02
C GLU A 121 7.08 2.51 -3.00
N GLY A 122 7.66 3.58 -2.48
CA GLY A 122 8.08 4.76 -3.25
C GLY A 122 7.00 5.83 -3.44
N HIS A 123 5.74 5.55 -3.13
CA HIS A 123 4.62 6.50 -3.21
C HIS A 123 3.50 6.14 -2.22
N PRO A 124 2.80 7.16 -1.66
CA PRO A 124 1.83 6.94 -0.58
C PRO A 124 0.41 6.57 -1.03
N ASP A 125 0.05 6.74 -2.29
CA ASP A 125 -1.33 6.72 -2.80
C ASP A 125 -2.04 5.37 -2.70
N ASN A 126 -1.30 4.26 -2.57
CA ASN A 126 -1.85 2.93 -2.27
C ASN A 126 -1.69 2.58 -0.78
N VAL A 127 -0.50 2.80 -0.18
CA VAL A 127 -0.25 2.40 1.21
C VAL A 127 -1.07 3.23 2.21
N ALA A 128 -1.25 4.53 1.95
CA ALA A 128 -2.02 5.40 2.84
C ALA A 128 -3.49 4.95 2.97
N PRO A 129 -4.26 4.71 1.90
CA PRO A 129 -5.62 4.18 2.05
C PRO A 129 -5.66 2.74 2.56
N ALA A 130 -4.65 1.90 2.31
CA ALA A 130 -4.55 0.56 2.91
C ALA A 130 -4.48 0.62 4.45
N ILE A 131 -3.80 1.63 4.99
CA ILE A 131 -3.61 1.84 6.43
C ILE A 131 -4.77 2.62 7.07
N LEU A 132 -5.21 3.71 6.41
CA LEU A 132 -6.17 4.66 6.96
C LEU A 132 -7.63 4.34 6.62
N GLY A 133 -7.85 3.53 5.58
CA GLY A 133 -9.18 3.27 5.03
C GLY A 133 -9.77 4.47 4.29
N ALA A 134 -10.96 4.28 3.70
CA ALA A 134 -11.72 5.30 2.97
C ALA A 134 -10.95 5.88 1.77
N ALA A 135 -11.22 7.13 1.38
CA ALA A 135 -10.44 7.87 0.39
C ALA A 135 -9.39 8.73 1.10
N VAL A 136 -8.19 8.78 0.55
CA VAL A 136 -7.07 9.52 1.14
C VAL A 136 -6.39 10.35 0.06
N CYS A 137 -6.14 11.61 0.37
CA CYS A 137 -5.18 12.42 -0.35
C CYS A 137 -3.85 12.38 0.43
N SER A 138 -2.80 11.97 -0.21
CA SER A 138 -1.47 11.85 0.38
C SER A 138 -0.45 12.60 -0.46
N PHE A 139 0.48 13.26 0.19
CA PHE A 139 1.57 13.99 -0.46
C PHE A 139 2.77 14.05 0.49
N THR A 140 3.97 14.08 -0.08
CA THR A 140 5.21 14.16 0.69
C THR A 140 5.89 15.49 0.39
N PRO A 141 5.86 16.48 1.33
CA PRO A 141 6.64 17.71 1.18
C PRO A 141 8.13 17.38 1.15
N GLU A 142 8.91 18.21 0.46
CA GLU A 142 10.35 18.03 0.36
C GLU A 142 11.02 18.01 1.74
N GLY A 143 11.75 16.92 2.04
CA GLY A 143 12.43 16.74 3.33
C GLY A 143 11.52 16.41 4.52
N GLU A 144 10.23 16.14 4.29
CA GLU A 144 9.27 15.80 5.34
C GLU A 144 8.72 14.37 5.17
N LEU A 145 8.01 13.89 6.20
CA LEU A 145 7.24 12.65 6.14
C LEU A 145 5.95 12.85 5.32
N PRO A 146 5.38 11.76 4.76
CA PRO A 146 4.10 11.82 4.07
C PRO A 146 2.99 12.39 4.94
N ARG A 147 2.19 13.29 4.38
CA ARG A 147 0.99 13.84 5.00
C ARG A 147 -0.24 13.24 4.34
N CYS A 148 -1.24 12.89 5.15
CA CYS A 148 -2.45 12.24 4.69
C CYS A 148 -3.70 13.01 5.14
N LEU A 149 -4.58 13.28 4.18
CA LEU A 149 -5.91 13.84 4.42
C LEU A 149 -6.93 12.75 4.09
N ARG A 150 -7.57 12.21 5.13
CA ARG A 150 -8.61 11.19 4.96
C ARG A 150 -9.96 11.86 4.73
N TYR A 151 -10.68 11.40 3.70
CA TYR A 151 -12.02 11.86 3.36
C TYR A 151 -13.06 10.81 3.74
N GLU A 152 -14.17 11.24 4.27
CA GLU A 152 -15.33 10.38 4.42
C GLU A 152 -16.00 10.18 3.06
N VAL A 153 -16.19 8.92 2.71
CA VAL A 153 -16.90 8.54 1.49
C VAL A 153 -18.39 8.40 1.80
N SER A 154 -19.24 9.10 1.05
CA SER A 154 -20.68 9.03 1.23
C SER A 154 -21.18 7.59 1.09
N LYS A 155 -22.00 7.14 2.04
CA LYS A 155 -22.66 5.81 2.02
C LYS A 155 -23.62 5.62 0.83
N ARG A 156 -23.97 6.70 0.14
CA ARG A 156 -24.81 6.67 -1.07
C ARG A 156 -24.02 6.27 -2.33
N LEU A 157 -22.69 6.41 -2.29
CA LEU A 157 -21.83 6.00 -3.41
C LEU A 157 -21.66 4.48 -3.43
N ARG A 158 -21.53 3.96 -4.64
CA ARG A 158 -21.11 2.58 -4.90
C ARG A 158 -19.99 2.62 -5.93
N PHE A 159 -18.91 1.91 -5.64
CA PHE A 159 -17.76 1.82 -6.53
C PHE A 159 -17.82 0.46 -7.25
N ILE A 160 -17.60 0.51 -8.55
CA ILE A 160 -17.51 -0.69 -9.39
C ILE A 160 -16.08 -0.74 -9.90
N THR A 161 -15.38 -1.81 -9.57
CA THR A 161 -14.03 -2.06 -10.07
C THR A 161 -14.10 -3.00 -11.26
N ILE A 162 -13.56 -2.57 -12.39
CA ILE A 162 -13.39 -3.39 -13.59
C ILE A 162 -11.94 -3.86 -13.63
N ILE A 163 -11.72 -5.16 -13.50
CA ILE A 163 -10.39 -5.77 -13.47
C ILE A 163 -10.10 -6.35 -14.84
N PRO A 164 -9.14 -5.80 -15.60
CA PRO A 164 -8.81 -6.33 -16.91
C PRO A 164 -8.10 -7.69 -16.80
N PRO A 165 -8.17 -8.56 -17.82
CA PRO A 165 -7.54 -9.89 -17.80
C PRO A 165 -6.02 -9.86 -18.04
N TYR A 166 -5.43 -8.69 -18.23
CA TYR A 166 -3.99 -8.50 -18.45
C TYR A 166 -3.32 -7.76 -17.30
N GLU A 167 -2.01 -7.98 -17.14
CA GLU A 167 -1.18 -7.34 -16.12
C GLU A 167 -0.72 -5.96 -16.57
N VAL A 168 -0.65 -5.03 -15.62
CA VAL A 168 -0.06 -3.71 -15.79
C VAL A 168 0.89 -3.47 -14.62
N HIS A 169 2.18 -3.51 -14.90
CA HIS A 169 3.19 -3.21 -13.91
C HIS A 169 3.32 -1.68 -13.75
N THR A 170 3.37 -1.23 -12.51
CA THR A 170 3.52 0.21 -12.17
C THR A 170 4.77 0.82 -12.82
N SER A 171 5.87 0.05 -12.85
CA SER A 171 7.11 0.48 -13.49
C SER A 171 6.96 0.77 -14.99
N ASP A 172 6.13 0.01 -15.69
CA ASP A 172 5.90 0.24 -17.13
C ASP A 172 4.94 1.41 -17.35
N ALA A 173 3.90 1.53 -16.53
CA ALA A 173 3.00 2.67 -16.57
C ALA A 173 3.75 4.01 -16.33
N ARG A 174 4.69 4.03 -15.40
CA ARG A 174 5.50 5.22 -15.10
C ARG A 174 6.42 5.64 -16.25
N LYS A 175 6.89 4.73 -17.09
CA LYS A 175 7.76 5.05 -18.24
C LYS A 175 7.07 5.92 -19.31
N VAL A 176 5.74 5.87 -19.37
CA VAL A 176 4.96 6.63 -20.36
C VAL A 176 4.39 7.95 -19.81
N VAL A 177 4.55 8.20 -18.51
CA VAL A 177 4.13 9.46 -17.88
C VAL A 177 5.14 10.56 -18.21
N PRO A 178 4.70 11.72 -18.75
CA PRO A 178 5.58 12.82 -19.08
C PRO A 178 6.21 13.40 -17.79
N GLN A 179 7.48 13.76 -17.85
CA GLN A 179 8.22 14.37 -16.73
C GLN A 179 7.86 15.84 -16.51
N GLU A 180 7.34 16.51 -17.55
CA GLU A 180 6.94 17.91 -17.50
C GLU A 180 5.56 18.08 -18.14
N VAL A 181 4.79 19.02 -17.64
CA VAL A 181 3.49 19.39 -18.20
C VAL A 181 3.36 20.92 -18.32
N PRO A 182 2.61 21.43 -19.31
CA PRO A 182 2.32 22.86 -19.39
C PRO A 182 1.63 23.38 -18.13
N LEU A 183 1.94 24.62 -17.73
CA LEU A 183 1.29 25.25 -16.57
C LEU A 183 -0.24 25.23 -16.66
N SER A 184 -0.78 25.42 -17.86
CA SER A 184 -2.23 25.35 -18.08
C SER A 184 -2.82 23.97 -17.73
N THR A 185 -2.11 22.89 -18.00
CA THR A 185 -2.49 21.52 -17.62
C THR A 185 -2.46 21.34 -16.12
N ALA A 186 -1.41 21.86 -15.45
CA ALA A 186 -1.30 21.80 -13.99
C ALA A 186 -2.45 22.57 -13.32
N VAL A 187 -2.75 23.81 -13.79
CA VAL A 187 -3.87 24.61 -13.28
C VAL A 187 -5.21 23.91 -13.48
N TRP A 188 -5.42 23.34 -14.66
CA TRP A 188 -6.63 22.56 -14.97
C TRP A 188 -6.80 21.38 -14.02
N GLN A 189 -5.71 20.66 -13.74
CA GLN A 189 -5.70 19.49 -12.85
C GLN A 189 -5.99 19.88 -11.40
N MET A 190 -5.36 20.95 -10.88
CA MET A 190 -5.62 21.47 -9.54
C MET A 190 -7.10 21.79 -9.31
N GLY A 191 -7.76 22.42 -10.27
CA GLY A 191 -9.20 22.72 -10.21
C GLY A 191 -10.07 21.47 -10.13
N ARG A 192 -9.69 20.40 -10.80
CA ARG A 192 -10.44 19.14 -10.81
C ARG A 192 -10.27 18.36 -9.50
N ILE A 193 -9.06 18.32 -8.95
CA ILE A 193 -8.82 17.72 -7.62
C ILE A 193 -9.65 18.46 -6.56
N ALA A 194 -9.60 19.80 -6.55
CA ALA A 194 -10.40 20.59 -5.61
C ALA A 194 -11.91 20.33 -5.77
N GLY A 195 -12.41 20.18 -7.00
CA GLY A 195 -13.80 19.81 -7.28
C GLY A 195 -14.16 18.42 -6.76
N LEU A 196 -13.32 17.40 -7.00
CA LEU A 196 -13.58 16.04 -6.56
C LEU A 196 -13.62 15.93 -5.03
N THR A 197 -12.72 16.60 -4.33
CA THR A 197 -12.61 16.52 -2.86
C THR A 197 -13.67 17.34 -2.12
N ARG A 198 -14.34 18.24 -2.80
CA ARG A 198 -15.45 19.01 -2.23
C ARG A 198 -16.77 18.21 -2.22
N GLY A 199 -16.98 17.30 -3.15
CA GLY A 199 -18.18 16.44 -3.31
C GLY A 199 -19.23 17.07 -4.15
#